data_c6c5f825738499940d1f2a8de05cbc63
#
_entry.id   c6c5f825738499940d1f2a8de05cbc63
#
_cell.length_a   1.000
_cell.length_b   1.000
_cell.length_c   1.000
_cell.angle_alpha   90.00
_cell.angle_beta   90.00
_cell.angle_gamma   90.00
#
_symmetry.space_group_name_H-M   'P 1'
#
loop_
_entity.id
_entity.type
_entity.pdbx_description
1 polymer ?
#
loop_
_entity_poly.entity_id
_entity_poly.type
_entity_poly.pdbx_seq_one_letter_code
_entity_poly.pdbx_strand_id
1 'polypeptide(L)'
;MGLDGTTLALQCTPENVAEFGLHPSKEGPAAFPLLRLVALVEVGTHVVLQPVIGLMTQFEATLAQDLLPALTKDMLVIEDRGYIGCEWWACVRSTGADILCRVRNNMRFPCQKRLADGSFISYLLPPKGVADEKIKVRVIEYTLRGIPDSEPTYRIITTVLDPETAPAQELAVLYHERWETENLFDEFKTHIRGGNRVLLRSKTPDLVRQEVYGLLLAHYVVRVVMNDAAQAMGEDPDRISFIHTVRVLKRRLPQAGGIKPGPKRQARRATTHQPIPNTSTRADKSG
;
A
#
# COMPACT_ATOMS: atom_id res chain seq x y z
N MET A 1 -10.91 1.92 -8.01
CA MET A 1 -9.51 1.45 -7.85
C MET A 1 -8.85 2.23 -6.73
N GLY A 2 -8.34 1.55 -5.70
CA GLY A 2 -7.54 2.20 -4.66
C GLY A 2 -6.09 2.41 -5.14
N LEU A 3 -5.52 3.59 -4.87
CA LEU A 3 -4.12 3.90 -5.08
C LEU A 3 -3.47 4.20 -3.73
N ASP A 4 -2.47 3.42 -3.37
CA ASP A 4 -1.74 3.62 -2.11
C ASP A 4 -0.34 3.02 -2.19
N GLY A 5 0.51 3.37 -1.23
CA GLY A 5 1.88 2.93 -1.14
C GLY A 5 2.22 2.30 0.20
N THR A 6 3.23 1.45 0.18
CA THR A 6 3.79 0.85 1.39
C THR A 6 5.30 0.68 1.28
N THR A 7 5.95 0.33 2.39
CA THR A 7 7.39 0.08 2.41
C THR A 7 7.70 -1.34 2.87
N LEU A 8 8.75 -1.93 2.31
CA LEU A 8 9.25 -3.25 2.67
C LEU A 8 10.73 -3.17 3.04
N ALA A 9 11.07 -3.78 4.16
CA ALA A 9 12.43 -3.81 4.67
C ALA A 9 13.24 -4.96 4.03
N LEU A 10 14.48 -4.68 3.68
CA LEU A 10 15.37 -5.55 2.91
C LEU A 10 16.56 -6.03 3.76
N GLN A 11 17.22 -7.11 3.29
CA GLN A 11 18.52 -7.50 3.86
C GLN A 11 19.55 -6.39 3.60
N CYS A 12 20.33 -6.06 4.62
CA CYS A 12 21.40 -5.09 4.53
C CYS A 12 22.64 -5.74 3.89
N THR A 13 22.61 -5.94 2.57
CA THR A 13 23.71 -6.41 1.76
C THR A 13 24.31 -5.25 0.97
N PRO A 14 25.58 -5.32 0.55
CA PRO A 14 26.18 -4.26 -0.26
C PRO A 14 25.37 -3.95 -1.52
N GLU A 15 24.84 -4.97 -2.19
CA GLU A 15 24.06 -4.85 -3.43
C GLU A 15 22.72 -4.15 -3.17
N ASN A 16 22.00 -4.56 -2.11
CA ASN A 16 20.72 -3.93 -1.75
C ASN A 16 20.92 -2.49 -1.26
N VAL A 17 22.00 -2.22 -0.54
CA VAL A 17 22.33 -0.84 -0.10
C VAL A 17 22.71 0.03 -1.30
N ALA A 18 23.44 -0.50 -2.28
CA ALA A 18 23.82 0.25 -3.48
C ALA A 18 22.59 0.64 -4.32
N GLU A 19 21.61 -0.26 -4.44
CA GLU A 19 20.40 -0.03 -5.24
C GLU A 19 19.35 0.81 -4.49
N PHE A 20 18.97 0.42 -3.26
CA PHE A 20 17.83 1.00 -2.55
C PHE A 20 18.23 2.10 -1.56
N GLY A 21 19.50 2.20 -1.22
CA GLY A 21 20.02 3.18 -0.27
C GLY A 21 19.63 2.89 1.18
N LEU A 22 20.31 3.58 2.10
CA LEU A 22 19.90 3.69 3.51
C LEU A 22 19.27 5.07 3.70
N HIS A 23 17.99 5.10 4.07
CA HIS A 23 17.31 6.37 4.32
C HIS A 23 17.79 6.99 5.64
N PRO A 24 17.80 8.32 5.77
CA PRO A 24 18.15 8.99 7.01
C PRO A 24 17.10 8.72 8.09
N SER A 25 17.55 8.46 9.32
CA SER A 25 16.71 8.38 10.50
C SER A 25 17.16 9.43 11.53
N LYS A 26 16.40 9.59 12.61
CA LYS A 26 16.78 10.52 13.70
C LYS A 26 18.10 10.13 14.40
N GLU A 27 18.47 8.87 14.34
CA GLU A 27 19.65 8.29 15.01
C GLU A 27 20.81 8.03 14.03
N GLY A 28 20.73 8.52 12.80
CA GLY A 28 21.70 8.26 11.73
C GLY A 28 21.13 7.46 10.56
N PRO A 29 21.95 6.80 9.74
CA PRO A 29 21.48 5.95 8.66
C PRO A 29 20.63 4.79 9.20
N ALA A 30 19.57 4.42 8.49
CA ALA A 30 18.74 3.28 8.86
C ALA A 30 19.56 1.98 8.92
N ALA A 31 19.15 1.04 9.77
CA ALA A 31 19.84 -0.24 9.94
C ALA A 31 19.74 -1.16 8.71
N PHE A 32 18.80 -0.90 7.81
CA PHE A 32 18.54 -1.68 6.59
C PHE A 32 17.86 -0.83 5.50
N PRO A 33 18.07 -1.21 4.23
CA PRO A 33 17.40 -0.54 3.12
C PRO A 33 15.88 -0.77 3.16
N LEU A 34 15.12 0.19 2.63
CA LEU A 34 13.69 0.06 2.37
C LEU A 34 13.43 0.24 0.88
N LEU A 35 12.57 -0.60 0.32
CA LEU A 35 11.92 -0.31 -0.95
C LEU A 35 10.54 0.32 -0.70
N ARG A 36 10.09 1.11 -1.65
CA ARG A 36 8.70 1.60 -1.73
C ARG A 36 7.94 0.78 -2.76
N LEU A 37 6.74 0.36 -2.39
CA LEU A 37 5.80 -0.32 -3.27
C LEU A 37 4.56 0.57 -3.39
N VAL A 38 4.23 1.00 -4.60
CA VAL A 38 2.96 1.70 -4.90
C VAL A 38 2.12 0.76 -5.76
N ALA A 39 0.84 0.65 -5.47
CA ALA A 39 -0.02 -0.29 -6.17
C ALA A 39 -1.37 0.32 -6.51
N LEU A 40 -1.89 -0.08 -7.68
CA LEU A 40 -3.27 0.10 -8.09
C LEU A 40 -4.02 -1.18 -7.71
N VAL A 41 -5.07 -1.03 -6.90
CA VAL A 41 -5.79 -2.14 -6.26
C VAL A 41 -7.27 -2.06 -6.61
N GLU A 42 -7.87 -3.15 -7.01
CA GLU A 42 -9.32 -3.27 -7.09
C GLU A 42 -9.87 -3.46 -5.66
N VAL A 43 -10.67 -2.48 -5.18
CA VAL A 43 -11.03 -2.41 -3.75
C VAL A 43 -12.02 -3.49 -3.32
N GLY A 44 -12.89 -3.98 -4.21
CA GLY A 44 -13.87 -5.00 -3.86
C GLY A 44 -13.30 -6.42 -3.76
N THR A 45 -12.22 -6.72 -4.47
CA THR A 45 -11.57 -8.04 -4.47
C THR A 45 -10.20 -8.04 -3.82
N HIS A 46 -9.64 -6.87 -3.51
CA HIS A 46 -8.27 -6.65 -3.05
C HIS A 46 -7.20 -7.19 -4.02
N VAL A 47 -7.50 -7.22 -5.30
CA VAL A 47 -6.55 -7.65 -6.31
C VAL A 47 -5.64 -6.50 -6.69
N VAL A 48 -4.34 -6.71 -6.58
CA VAL A 48 -3.34 -5.77 -7.11
C VAL A 48 -3.33 -5.90 -8.62
N LEU A 49 -3.77 -4.84 -9.31
CA LEU A 49 -3.80 -4.79 -10.76
C LEU A 49 -2.40 -4.56 -11.32
N GLN A 50 -1.68 -3.60 -10.76
CA GLN A 50 -0.30 -3.28 -11.12
C GLN A 50 0.48 -2.74 -9.93
N PRO A 51 1.65 -3.32 -9.59
CA PRO A 51 2.58 -2.79 -8.61
C PRO A 51 3.73 -2.03 -9.29
N VAL A 52 4.24 -0.99 -8.61
CA VAL A 52 5.48 -0.29 -8.95
C VAL A 52 6.42 -0.33 -7.75
N ILE A 53 7.66 -0.76 -7.98
CA ILE A 53 8.70 -0.83 -6.96
C ILE A 53 9.70 0.30 -7.20
N GLY A 54 9.94 1.11 -6.17
CA GLY A 54 10.86 2.24 -6.23
C GLY A 54 11.70 2.40 -4.97
N LEU A 55 12.49 3.46 -4.96
CA LEU A 55 13.32 3.84 -3.83
C LEU A 55 12.49 4.51 -2.73
N MET A 56 12.90 4.35 -1.48
CA MET A 56 12.25 5.04 -0.37
C MET A 56 12.31 6.57 -0.49
N THR A 57 13.32 7.09 -1.19
CA THR A 57 13.51 8.53 -1.43
C THR A 57 12.60 9.10 -2.52
N GLN A 58 11.99 8.26 -3.36
CA GLN A 58 11.04 8.69 -4.38
C GLN A 58 9.67 8.93 -3.74
N PHE A 59 8.99 9.99 -4.16
CA PHE A 59 7.61 10.25 -3.73
C PHE A 59 6.65 9.24 -4.38
N GLU A 60 5.60 8.86 -3.65
CA GLU A 60 4.59 7.92 -4.14
C GLU A 60 3.90 8.42 -5.40
N ALA A 61 3.57 9.71 -5.47
CA ALA A 61 2.99 10.31 -6.66
C ALA A 61 3.92 10.25 -7.90
N THR A 62 5.24 10.26 -7.70
CA THR A 62 6.21 10.07 -8.80
C THR A 62 6.19 8.61 -9.29
N LEU A 63 6.18 7.65 -8.38
CA LEU A 63 6.09 6.24 -8.74
C LEU A 63 4.74 5.88 -9.36
N ALA A 64 3.67 6.53 -8.92
CA ALA A 64 2.33 6.31 -9.45
C ALA A 64 2.20 6.69 -10.94
N GLN A 65 3.10 7.52 -11.49
CA GLN A 65 3.11 7.83 -12.93
C GLN A 65 3.31 6.56 -13.78
N ASP A 66 4.05 5.58 -13.28
CA ASP A 66 4.25 4.30 -13.98
C ASP A 66 2.98 3.42 -13.99
N LEU A 67 1.94 3.80 -13.22
CA LEU A 67 0.64 3.13 -13.21
C LEU A 67 -0.35 3.72 -14.22
N LEU A 68 -0.08 4.90 -14.79
CA LEU A 68 -0.98 5.57 -15.75
C LEU A 68 -1.39 4.68 -16.93
N PRO A 69 -0.50 3.85 -17.53
CA PRO A 69 -0.90 2.97 -18.63
C PRO A 69 -1.94 1.91 -18.28
N ALA A 70 -2.11 1.60 -16.97
CA ALA A 70 -3.13 0.66 -16.49
C ALA A 70 -4.49 1.31 -16.25
N LEU A 71 -4.57 2.64 -16.25
CA LEU A 71 -5.81 3.37 -16.02
C LEU A 71 -6.63 3.47 -17.30
N THR A 72 -7.95 3.30 -17.17
CA THR A 72 -8.90 3.41 -18.27
C THR A 72 -10.07 4.33 -17.91
N LYS A 73 -10.85 4.77 -18.93
CA LYS A 73 -11.99 5.67 -18.77
C LYS A 73 -13.10 5.17 -17.84
N ASP A 74 -13.13 3.86 -17.57
CA ASP A 74 -14.17 3.26 -16.74
C ASP A 74 -13.73 3.10 -15.29
N MET A 75 -12.56 3.67 -14.93
CA MET A 75 -12.01 3.60 -13.58
C MET A 75 -12.21 4.90 -12.81
N LEU A 76 -12.55 4.76 -11.53
CA LEU A 76 -12.47 5.82 -10.53
C LEU A 76 -11.31 5.52 -9.59
N VAL A 77 -10.27 6.36 -9.61
CA VAL A 77 -9.10 6.23 -8.75
C VAL A 77 -9.40 6.85 -7.40
N ILE A 78 -9.37 6.05 -6.34
CA ILE A 78 -9.57 6.48 -4.96
C ILE A 78 -8.19 6.61 -4.32
N GLU A 79 -7.86 7.83 -3.92
CA GLU A 79 -6.52 8.17 -3.41
C GLU A 79 -6.59 8.99 -2.13
N ASP A 80 -5.50 8.98 -1.38
CA ASP A 80 -5.37 9.80 -0.20
C ASP A 80 -4.89 11.23 -0.53
N ARG A 81 -4.88 12.08 0.49
CA ARG A 81 -4.42 13.49 0.39
C ARG A 81 -2.93 13.66 0.02
N GLY A 82 -2.16 12.58 -0.05
CA GLY A 82 -0.76 12.59 -0.49
C GLY A 82 -0.61 12.76 -2.00
N TYR A 83 -1.64 12.39 -2.74
CA TYR A 83 -1.64 12.44 -4.21
C TYR A 83 -2.30 13.70 -4.79
N ILE A 84 -2.70 14.67 -3.97
CA ILE A 84 -3.33 15.90 -4.45
C ILE A 84 -2.30 16.77 -5.18
N GLY A 85 -2.50 16.94 -6.49
CA GLY A 85 -1.68 17.82 -7.32
C GLY A 85 -2.25 17.98 -8.72
N CYS A 86 -2.21 19.20 -9.29
CA CYS A 86 -2.77 19.45 -10.62
C CYS A 86 -2.06 18.63 -11.70
N GLU A 87 -0.75 18.51 -11.65
CA GLU A 87 0.05 17.73 -12.60
C GLU A 87 -0.39 16.24 -12.59
N TRP A 88 -0.38 15.60 -11.41
CA TRP A 88 -0.82 14.20 -11.27
C TRP A 88 -2.26 14.01 -11.73
N TRP A 89 -3.16 14.89 -11.29
CA TRP A 89 -4.58 14.81 -11.66
C TRP A 89 -4.82 15.02 -13.15
N ALA A 90 -4.06 15.91 -13.80
CA ALA A 90 -4.10 16.07 -15.25
C ALA A 90 -3.65 14.79 -15.98
N CYS A 91 -2.57 14.13 -15.50
CA CYS A 91 -2.10 12.86 -16.04
C CYS A 91 -3.17 11.76 -15.92
N VAL A 92 -3.76 11.57 -14.73
CA VAL A 92 -4.85 10.59 -14.55
C VAL A 92 -6.04 10.90 -15.46
N ARG A 93 -6.44 12.16 -15.52
CA ARG A 93 -7.55 12.59 -16.41
C ARG A 93 -7.26 12.35 -17.89
N SER A 94 -6.02 12.44 -18.33
CA SER A 94 -5.63 12.16 -19.72
C SER A 94 -5.84 10.70 -20.13
N THR A 95 -5.89 9.77 -19.17
CA THR A 95 -6.24 8.36 -19.41
C THR A 95 -7.75 8.14 -19.58
N GLY A 96 -8.56 9.14 -19.24
CA GLY A 96 -10.02 9.05 -19.19
C GLY A 96 -10.56 8.60 -17.82
N ALA A 97 -9.71 8.20 -16.88
CA ALA A 97 -10.11 7.83 -15.52
C ALA A 97 -10.56 9.05 -14.72
N ASP A 98 -11.47 8.82 -13.78
CA ASP A 98 -11.91 9.79 -12.79
C ASP A 98 -11.16 9.60 -11.45
N ILE A 99 -11.21 10.63 -10.59
CA ILE A 99 -10.50 10.68 -9.32
C ILE A 99 -11.48 10.99 -8.19
N LEU A 100 -11.29 10.32 -7.05
CA LEU A 100 -11.92 10.60 -5.77
C LEU A 100 -10.87 10.68 -4.68
N CYS A 101 -10.72 11.84 -4.05
CA CYS A 101 -9.64 12.11 -3.11
C CYS A 101 -10.13 12.90 -1.90
N ARG A 102 -9.62 12.56 -0.71
CA ARG A 102 -9.81 13.37 0.48
C ARG A 102 -8.84 14.55 0.50
N VAL A 103 -9.34 15.70 0.90
CA VAL A 103 -8.54 16.92 1.00
C VAL A 103 -8.34 17.36 2.45
N ARG A 104 -7.28 18.12 2.69
CA ARG A 104 -7.03 18.73 4.00
C ARG A 104 -8.05 19.83 4.26
N ASN A 105 -8.49 19.99 5.51
CA ASN A 105 -9.49 20.99 5.89
C ASN A 105 -9.04 22.45 5.66
N ASN A 106 -7.72 22.69 5.58
CA ASN A 106 -7.16 24.02 5.29
C ASN A 106 -7.15 24.39 3.80
N MET A 107 -7.45 23.45 2.89
CA MET A 107 -7.60 23.74 1.47
C MET A 107 -8.89 24.50 1.19
N ARG A 108 -8.81 25.54 0.36
CA ARG A 108 -9.96 26.39 0.02
C ARG A 108 -10.51 26.01 -1.33
N PHE A 109 -11.81 25.72 -1.34
CA PHE A 109 -12.59 25.42 -2.56
C PHE A 109 -13.77 26.41 -2.66
N PRO A 110 -13.61 27.58 -3.31
CA PRO A 110 -14.70 28.53 -3.47
C PRO A 110 -15.87 27.89 -4.25
N CYS A 111 -17.08 27.95 -3.68
CA CYS A 111 -18.27 27.42 -4.31
C CYS A 111 -18.62 28.25 -5.55
N GLN A 112 -18.58 27.61 -6.73
CA GLN A 112 -18.98 28.21 -8.00
C GLN A 112 -20.46 27.94 -8.30
N LYS A 113 -20.93 26.72 -8.01
CA LYS A 113 -22.32 26.30 -8.25
C LYS A 113 -22.68 25.21 -7.25
N ARG A 114 -23.76 25.39 -6.50
CA ARG A 114 -24.33 24.31 -5.65
C ARG A 114 -25.13 23.32 -6.52
N LEU A 115 -25.09 22.06 -6.14
CA LEU A 115 -25.80 20.96 -6.80
C LEU A 115 -26.94 20.49 -5.88
N ALA A 116 -27.88 19.71 -6.47
CA ALA A 116 -29.10 19.29 -5.79
C ALA A 116 -28.86 18.39 -4.57
N ASP A 117 -27.79 17.60 -4.61
CA ASP A 117 -27.39 16.68 -3.54
C ASP A 117 -26.57 17.35 -2.40
N GLY A 118 -26.48 18.68 -2.40
CA GLY A 118 -25.74 19.46 -1.39
C GLY A 118 -24.24 19.65 -1.70
N SER A 119 -23.69 18.91 -2.65
CA SER A 119 -22.32 19.12 -3.12
C SER A 119 -22.19 20.42 -3.95
N PHE A 120 -20.99 20.80 -4.33
CA PHE A 120 -20.79 22.00 -5.14
C PHE A 120 -19.59 21.89 -6.09
N ILE A 121 -19.64 22.66 -7.17
CA ILE A 121 -18.53 22.76 -8.12
C ILE A 121 -17.51 23.77 -7.64
N SER A 122 -16.24 23.44 -7.79
CA SER A 122 -15.07 24.28 -7.52
C SER A 122 -13.92 23.96 -8.48
N TYR A 123 -12.72 24.43 -8.14
CA TYR A 123 -11.50 24.15 -8.89
C TYR A 123 -10.36 23.74 -7.95
N LEU A 124 -9.62 22.71 -8.32
CA LEU A 124 -8.29 22.44 -7.81
C LEU A 124 -7.34 23.40 -8.55
N LEU A 125 -6.61 24.18 -7.78
CA LEU A 125 -5.70 25.20 -8.32
C LEU A 125 -4.26 24.70 -8.25
N PRO A 126 -3.44 24.97 -9.28
CA PRO A 126 -2.02 24.70 -9.23
C PRO A 126 -1.33 25.56 -8.16
N PRO A 127 -0.13 25.18 -7.70
CA PRO A 127 0.69 26.04 -6.84
C PRO A 127 0.96 27.40 -7.49
N LYS A 128 1.11 28.45 -6.67
CA LYS A 128 1.42 29.78 -7.18
C LYS A 128 2.71 29.78 -8.00
N GLY A 129 2.62 30.34 -9.21
CA GLY A 129 3.77 30.42 -10.13
C GLY A 129 3.95 29.25 -11.07
N VAL A 130 3.09 28.23 -10.97
CA VAL A 130 3.03 27.11 -11.92
C VAL A 130 1.97 27.41 -12.97
N ALA A 131 2.30 27.20 -14.24
CA ALA A 131 1.43 27.51 -15.39
C ALA A 131 0.38 26.43 -15.69
N ASP A 132 0.15 25.49 -14.76
CA ASP A 132 -0.80 24.41 -14.94
C ASP A 132 -2.26 24.89 -14.98
N GLU A 133 -3.07 24.21 -15.74
CA GLU A 133 -4.50 24.48 -15.79
C GLU A 133 -5.20 24.06 -14.49
N LYS A 134 -6.16 24.90 -14.06
CA LYS A 134 -7.07 24.53 -12.96
C LYS A 134 -7.95 23.36 -13.36
N ILE A 135 -8.09 22.39 -12.47
CA ILE A 135 -8.95 21.24 -12.69
C ILE A 135 -10.31 21.47 -12.05
N LYS A 136 -11.38 21.36 -12.84
CA LYS A 136 -12.74 21.45 -12.32
C LYS A 136 -13.05 20.22 -11.48
N VAL A 137 -13.52 20.44 -10.26
CA VAL A 137 -13.84 19.41 -9.30
C VAL A 137 -15.21 19.62 -8.67
N ARG A 138 -15.82 18.55 -8.24
CA ARG A 138 -16.98 18.53 -7.36
C ARG A 138 -16.52 18.28 -5.94
N VAL A 139 -16.98 19.11 -5.01
CA VAL A 139 -16.64 19.06 -3.59
C VAL A 139 -17.82 18.51 -2.82
N ILE A 140 -17.57 17.51 -1.98
CA ILE A 140 -18.55 16.86 -1.13
C ILE A 140 -18.09 17.01 0.31
N GLU A 141 -18.94 17.57 1.16
CA GLU A 141 -18.71 17.73 2.60
C GLU A 141 -19.70 16.86 3.35
N TYR A 142 -19.20 16.06 4.30
CA TYR A 142 -20.03 15.16 5.09
C TYR A 142 -19.50 14.99 6.52
N THR A 143 -20.33 14.48 7.40
CA THR A 143 -19.99 14.17 8.80
C THR A 143 -20.29 12.71 9.10
N LEU A 144 -19.43 12.09 9.90
CA LEU A 144 -19.65 10.72 10.41
C LEU A 144 -20.36 10.83 11.78
N ARG A 145 -21.60 10.37 11.84
CA ARG A 145 -22.39 10.37 13.08
C ARG A 145 -22.12 9.11 13.88
N GLY A 146 -21.93 9.28 15.20
CA GLY A 146 -21.81 8.14 16.13
C GLY A 146 -20.44 7.46 16.13
N ILE A 147 -19.43 7.99 15.43
CA ILE A 147 -18.05 7.51 15.47
C ILE A 147 -17.25 8.41 16.42
N PRO A 148 -16.77 7.88 17.56
CA PRO A 148 -15.90 8.62 18.47
C PRO A 148 -14.66 9.12 17.73
N ASP A 149 -14.14 10.29 18.11
CA ASP A 149 -12.93 10.91 17.58
C ASP A 149 -12.95 11.20 16.07
N SER A 150 -14.14 11.17 15.42
CA SER A 150 -14.28 11.58 14.02
C SER A 150 -14.05 13.09 13.86
N GLU A 151 -13.49 13.50 12.72
CA GLU A 151 -13.38 14.92 12.40
C GLU A 151 -14.76 15.56 12.29
N PRO A 152 -14.89 16.85 12.66
CA PRO A 152 -16.18 17.55 12.57
C PRO A 152 -16.77 17.56 11.16
N THR A 153 -15.91 17.60 10.15
CA THR A 153 -16.31 17.59 8.74
C THR A 153 -15.22 16.90 7.92
N TYR A 154 -15.66 15.95 7.12
CA TYR A 154 -14.82 15.33 6.08
C TYR A 154 -15.11 16.04 4.77
N ARG A 155 -14.05 16.23 3.97
CA ARG A 155 -14.17 16.81 2.64
C ARG A 155 -13.44 15.94 1.64
N ILE A 156 -14.18 15.52 0.59
CA ILE A 156 -13.65 14.82 -0.58
C ILE A 156 -13.90 15.65 -1.82
N ILE A 157 -13.04 15.50 -2.80
CA ILE A 157 -13.18 16.10 -4.13
C ILE A 157 -13.13 15.01 -5.19
N THR A 158 -13.85 15.22 -6.28
CA THR A 158 -13.89 14.28 -7.39
C THR A 158 -13.96 14.98 -8.74
N THR A 159 -13.51 14.30 -9.78
CA THR A 159 -13.68 14.74 -11.17
C THR A 159 -15.01 14.29 -11.76
N VAL A 160 -15.77 13.41 -11.09
CA VAL A 160 -17.16 13.06 -11.46
C VAL A 160 -18.07 14.21 -11.05
N LEU A 161 -18.43 15.05 -12.03
CA LEU A 161 -19.10 16.34 -11.78
C LEU A 161 -20.62 16.22 -11.67
N ASP A 162 -21.21 15.19 -12.28
CA ASP A 162 -22.65 14.98 -12.32
C ASP A 162 -23.15 14.24 -11.08
N PRO A 163 -24.03 14.84 -10.26
CA PRO A 163 -24.60 14.22 -9.07
C PRO A 163 -25.58 13.07 -9.38
N GLU A 164 -26.16 13.03 -10.57
CA GLU A 164 -27.07 11.94 -10.99
C GLU A 164 -26.27 10.66 -11.32
N THR A 165 -25.08 10.82 -11.90
CA THR A 165 -24.18 9.71 -12.21
C THR A 165 -23.56 9.11 -10.94
N ALA A 166 -23.21 9.96 -9.96
CA ALA A 166 -22.60 9.53 -8.71
C ALA A 166 -23.07 10.43 -7.54
N PRO A 167 -24.13 10.06 -6.82
CA PRO A 167 -24.63 10.80 -5.67
C PRO A 167 -23.56 11.05 -4.60
N ALA A 168 -23.59 12.22 -3.96
CA ALA A 168 -22.60 12.61 -2.93
C ALA A 168 -22.46 11.58 -1.81
N GLN A 169 -23.59 10.99 -1.38
CA GLN A 169 -23.62 9.98 -0.33
C GLN A 169 -22.90 8.70 -0.76
N GLU A 170 -23.10 8.25 -1.98
CA GLU A 170 -22.46 7.04 -2.49
C GLU A 170 -20.94 7.24 -2.61
N LEU A 171 -20.50 8.41 -3.12
CA LEU A 171 -19.07 8.73 -3.16
C LEU A 171 -18.44 8.86 -1.76
N ALA A 172 -19.19 9.36 -0.78
CA ALA A 172 -18.71 9.41 0.60
C ALA A 172 -18.55 7.99 1.19
N VAL A 173 -19.49 7.09 0.95
CA VAL A 173 -19.38 5.67 1.34
C VAL A 173 -18.22 5.00 0.63
N LEU A 174 -18.16 5.13 -0.70
CA LEU A 174 -17.10 4.55 -1.52
C LEU A 174 -15.71 5.03 -1.10
N TYR A 175 -15.57 6.29 -0.69
CA TYR A 175 -14.28 6.79 -0.21
C TYR A 175 -13.79 6.03 1.04
N HIS A 176 -14.68 5.55 1.90
CA HIS A 176 -14.30 4.77 3.07
C HIS A 176 -13.75 3.38 2.70
N GLU A 177 -14.11 2.84 1.54
CA GLU A 177 -13.55 1.58 1.03
C GLU A 177 -12.05 1.71 0.63
N ARG A 178 -11.50 2.92 0.62
CA ARG A 178 -10.04 3.11 0.48
C ARG A 178 -9.25 2.34 1.57
N TRP A 179 -9.84 2.16 2.76
CA TRP A 179 -9.23 1.37 3.82
C TRP A 179 -8.94 -0.08 3.42
N GLU A 180 -9.65 -0.62 2.41
CA GLU A 180 -9.39 -1.96 1.90
C GLU A 180 -8.01 -2.08 1.24
N THR A 181 -7.47 -0.97 0.70
CA THR A 181 -6.08 -0.93 0.22
C THR A 181 -5.08 -1.02 1.37
N GLU A 182 -5.36 -0.39 2.51
CA GLU A 182 -4.53 -0.51 3.71
C GLU A 182 -4.62 -1.93 4.30
N ASN A 183 -5.81 -2.52 4.33
CA ASN A 183 -6.04 -3.91 4.72
C ASN A 183 -5.26 -4.88 3.84
N LEU A 184 -5.25 -4.68 2.52
CA LEU A 184 -4.45 -5.47 1.59
C LEU A 184 -2.96 -5.43 1.97
N PHE A 185 -2.41 -4.26 2.23
CA PHE A 185 -1.00 -4.15 2.61
C PHE A 185 -0.71 -4.77 3.97
N ASP A 186 -1.67 -4.76 4.91
CA ASP A 186 -1.53 -5.48 6.18
C ASP A 186 -1.56 -6.99 5.96
N GLU A 187 -2.49 -7.53 5.19
CA GLU A 187 -2.53 -8.94 4.78
C GLU A 187 -1.22 -9.38 4.14
N PHE A 188 -0.73 -8.58 3.21
CA PHE A 188 0.52 -8.83 2.50
C PHE A 188 1.72 -8.86 3.45
N LYS A 189 1.87 -7.86 4.31
CA LYS A 189 2.99 -7.75 5.25
C LYS A 189 2.89 -8.71 6.43
N THR A 190 1.70 -8.84 7.00
CA THR A 190 1.51 -9.57 8.25
C THR A 190 1.28 -11.06 8.02
N HIS A 191 0.47 -11.42 7.03
CA HIS A 191 0.01 -12.80 6.87
C HIS A 191 0.72 -13.58 5.76
N ILE A 192 1.13 -12.93 4.69
CA ILE A 192 1.89 -13.56 3.61
C ILE A 192 3.39 -13.54 3.92
N ARG A 193 3.96 -12.37 4.20
CA ARG A 193 5.38 -12.21 4.51
C ARG A 193 5.76 -12.76 5.90
N GLY A 194 4.84 -12.72 6.86
CA GLY A 194 5.04 -13.27 8.20
C GLY A 194 5.27 -12.25 9.31
N GLY A 195 5.00 -10.97 9.06
CA GLY A 195 5.02 -9.89 10.04
C GLY A 195 5.69 -8.61 9.57
N ASN A 196 5.29 -7.49 10.15
CA ASN A 196 5.77 -6.16 9.75
C ASN A 196 7.28 -5.94 9.97
N ARG A 197 7.88 -6.67 10.92
CA ARG A 197 9.33 -6.59 11.23
C ARG A 197 10.17 -7.61 10.45
N VAL A 198 9.56 -8.44 9.60
CA VAL A 198 10.28 -9.44 8.80
C VAL A 198 10.91 -8.74 7.61
N LEU A 199 12.23 -8.88 7.46
CA LEU A 199 12.94 -8.44 6.26
C LEU A 199 12.63 -9.40 5.10
N LEU A 200 12.61 -8.90 3.86
CA LEU A 200 12.67 -9.76 2.68
C LEU A 200 13.96 -10.59 2.74
N ARG A 201 13.91 -11.83 2.27
CA ARG A 201 15.03 -12.79 2.40
C ARG A 201 16.11 -12.59 1.35
N SER A 202 15.74 -11.96 0.26
CA SER A 202 16.58 -11.79 -0.93
C SER A 202 17.73 -10.83 -0.66
N LYS A 203 18.92 -11.19 -1.19
CA LYS A 203 20.17 -10.50 -0.94
C LYS A 203 20.63 -9.62 -2.11
N THR A 204 19.99 -9.73 -3.27
CA THR A 204 20.28 -8.92 -4.45
C THR A 204 19.00 -8.23 -4.93
N PRO A 205 19.11 -7.06 -5.59
CA PRO A 205 17.96 -6.29 -6.07
C PRO A 205 17.00 -7.09 -6.96
N ASP A 206 17.50 -7.90 -7.87
CA ASP A 206 16.68 -8.71 -8.77
C ASP A 206 15.89 -9.78 -8.01
N LEU A 207 16.53 -10.45 -7.06
CA LEU A 207 15.85 -11.42 -6.22
C LEU A 207 14.84 -10.74 -5.27
N VAL A 208 15.11 -9.51 -4.81
CA VAL A 208 14.15 -8.70 -4.05
C VAL A 208 12.89 -8.44 -4.87
N ARG A 209 13.04 -8.00 -6.13
CA ARG A 209 11.89 -7.79 -7.03
C ARG A 209 11.11 -9.09 -7.25
N GLN A 210 11.80 -10.20 -7.52
CA GLN A 210 11.17 -11.52 -7.65
C GLN A 210 10.41 -11.95 -6.39
N GLU A 211 11.01 -11.72 -5.21
CA GLU A 211 10.35 -12.04 -3.93
C GLU A 211 9.08 -11.23 -3.72
N VAL A 212 9.08 -9.92 -4.04
CA VAL A 212 7.89 -9.06 -3.98
C VAL A 212 6.80 -9.58 -4.90
N TYR A 213 7.11 -9.86 -6.17
CA TYR A 213 6.12 -10.41 -7.11
C TYR A 213 5.62 -11.79 -6.68
N GLY A 214 6.49 -12.63 -6.13
CA GLY A 214 6.09 -13.94 -5.58
C GLY A 214 5.11 -13.82 -4.40
N LEU A 215 5.33 -12.83 -3.52
CA LEU A 215 4.43 -12.53 -2.42
C LEU A 215 3.08 -11.96 -2.90
N LEU A 216 3.10 -11.06 -3.90
CA LEU A 216 1.89 -10.51 -4.51
C LEU A 216 1.07 -11.63 -5.20
N LEU A 217 1.74 -12.52 -5.93
CA LEU A 217 1.08 -13.68 -6.54
C LEU A 217 0.47 -14.62 -5.49
N ALA A 218 1.15 -14.85 -4.38
CA ALA A 218 0.60 -15.64 -3.29
C ALA A 218 -0.63 -14.99 -2.66
N HIS A 219 -0.62 -13.66 -2.48
CA HIS A 219 -1.78 -12.89 -2.03
C HIS A 219 -2.94 -13.02 -3.02
N TYR A 220 -2.68 -12.81 -4.30
CA TYR A 220 -3.67 -12.95 -5.37
C TYR A 220 -4.38 -14.31 -5.35
N VAL A 221 -3.62 -15.41 -5.25
CA VAL A 221 -4.19 -16.77 -5.18
C VAL A 221 -5.12 -16.92 -3.97
N VAL A 222 -4.75 -16.37 -2.81
CA VAL A 222 -5.63 -16.42 -1.63
C VAL A 222 -6.93 -15.65 -1.88
N ARG A 223 -6.85 -14.46 -2.46
CA ARG A 223 -8.02 -13.62 -2.77
C ARG A 223 -8.93 -14.24 -3.84
N VAL A 224 -8.37 -14.89 -4.85
CA VAL A 224 -9.17 -15.66 -5.83
C VAL A 224 -9.98 -16.75 -5.13
N VAL A 225 -9.36 -17.54 -4.26
CA VAL A 225 -10.07 -18.59 -3.52
C VAL A 225 -11.16 -18.02 -2.60
N MET A 226 -10.90 -16.86 -1.96
CA MET A 226 -11.91 -16.18 -1.15
C MET A 226 -13.08 -15.70 -2.00
N ASN A 227 -12.80 -15.06 -3.12
CA ASN A 227 -13.81 -14.55 -4.05
C ASN A 227 -14.68 -15.69 -4.62
N ASP A 228 -14.06 -16.78 -5.06
CA ASP A 228 -14.78 -17.95 -5.56
C ASP A 228 -15.69 -18.57 -4.47
N ALA A 229 -15.20 -18.65 -3.23
CA ALA A 229 -15.99 -19.13 -2.11
C ALA A 229 -17.16 -18.21 -1.76
N ALA A 230 -16.92 -16.89 -1.78
CA ALA A 230 -17.95 -15.88 -1.53
C ALA A 230 -19.06 -15.93 -2.59
N GLN A 231 -18.69 -15.97 -3.85
CA GLN A 231 -19.64 -16.11 -4.97
C GLN A 231 -20.49 -17.39 -4.84
N ALA A 232 -19.87 -18.52 -4.49
CA ALA A 232 -20.60 -19.77 -4.29
C ALA A 232 -21.62 -19.72 -3.14
N MET A 233 -21.40 -18.85 -2.16
CA MET A 233 -22.29 -18.66 -1.00
C MET A 233 -23.25 -17.48 -1.17
N GLY A 234 -23.09 -16.65 -2.19
CA GLY A 234 -23.83 -15.39 -2.36
C GLY A 234 -23.48 -14.35 -1.29
N GLU A 235 -22.25 -14.38 -0.77
CA GLU A 235 -21.75 -13.50 0.28
C GLU A 235 -20.71 -12.52 -0.25
N ASP A 236 -20.42 -11.47 0.52
CA ASP A 236 -19.35 -10.53 0.26
C ASP A 236 -17.99 -11.18 0.57
N PRO A 237 -16.96 -11.09 -0.32
CA PRO A 237 -15.62 -11.60 -0.05
C PRO A 237 -15.00 -11.11 1.26
N ASP A 238 -15.31 -9.91 1.70
CA ASP A 238 -14.77 -9.33 2.94
C ASP A 238 -15.31 -9.99 4.22
N ARG A 239 -16.40 -10.76 4.11
CA ARG A 239 -16.89 -11.62 5.19
C ARG A 239 -16.10 -12.90 5.36
N ILE A 240 -15.21 -13.24 4.42
CA ILE A 240 -14.35 -14.43 4.49
C ILE A 240 -13.02 -14.06 5.12
N SER A 241 -12.62 -14.79 6.15
CA SER A 241 -11.35 -14.53 6.85
C SER A 241 -10.14 -14.89 6.00
N PHE A 242 -9.34 -13.90 5.64
CA PHE A 242 -8.06 -14.06 4.91
C PHE A 242 -7.12 -15.05 5.63
N ILE A 243 -6.93 -14.85 6.95
CA ILE A 243 -6.05 -15.71 7.77
C ILE A 243 -6.53 -17.15 7.75
N HIS A 244 -7.84 -17.38 7.86
CA HIS A 244 -8.40 -18.73 7.82
C HIS A 244 -8.16 -19.39 6.46
N THR A 245 -8.40 -18.65 5.37
CA THR A 245 -8.16 -19.13 4.00
C THR A 245 -6.68 -19.51 3.80
N VAL A 246 -5.74 -18.66 4.23
CA VAL A 246 -4.30 -18.99 4.19
C VAL A 246 -3.99 -20.28 4.95
N ARG A 247 -4.59 -20.50 6.13
CA ARG A 247 -4.40 -21.72 6.92
C ARG A 247 -4.98 -22.97 6.23
N VAL A 248 -6.13 -22.84 5.60
CA VAL A 248 -6.76 -23.91 4.83
C VAL A 248 -5.89 -24.29 3.63
N LEU A 249 -5.46 -23.31 2.85
CA LEU A 249 -4.57 -23.52 1.71
C LEU A 249 -3.26 -24.19 2.13
N LYS A 250 -2.58 -23.69 3.16
CA LYS A 250 -1.34 -24.30 3.68
C LYS A 250 -1.50 -25.76 4.10
N ARG A 251 -2.69 -26.17 4.57
CA ARG A 251 -2.98 -27.56 4.94
C ARG A 251 -3.33 -28.44 3.73
N ARG A 252 -3.99 -27.86 2.71
CA ARG A 252 -4.49 -28.60 1.55
C ARG A 252 -3.46 -28.76 0.43
N LEU A 253 -2.60 -27.75 0.20
CA LEU A 253 -1.58 -27.79 -0.85
C LEU A 253 -0.70 -29.05 -0.84
N PRO A 254 -0.18 -29.55 0.32
CA PRO A 254 0.60 -30.77 0.34
C PRO A 254 -0.19 -32.03 -0.06
N GLN A 255 -1.51 -32.03 0.15
CA GLN A 255 -2.39 -33.14 -0.17
C GLN A 255 -2.78 -33.19 -1.66
N ALA A 256 -2.71 -32.06 -2.35
CA ALA A 256 -3.07 -31.95 -3.77
C ALA A 256 -1.97 -32.43 -4.74
N GLY A 257 -0.90 -33.06 -4.23
CA GLY A 257 0.20 -33.59 -5.06
C GLY A 257 1.14 -32.55 -5.65
N GLY A 258 0.97 -31.28 -5.30
CA GLY A 258 1.86 -30.21 -5.70
C GLY A 258 3.05 -30.08 -4.74
N ILE A 259 4.24 -29.91 -5.30
CA ILE A 259 5.53 -29.57 -4.67
C ILE A 259 5.70 -30.10 -3.25
N LYS A 260 6.34 -31.25 -3.10
CA LYS A 260 6.77 -31.74 -1.78
C LYS A 260 7.55 -30.65 -1.08
N PRO A 261 7.23 -30.28 0.19
CA PRO A 261 8.05 -29.33 0.95
C PRO A 261 9.48 -29.87 1.00
N GLY A 262 10.43 -29.07 0.54
CA GLY A 262 11.85 -29.42 0.68
C GLY A 262 12.18 -29.73 2.17
N PRO A 263 13.19 -30.55 2.44
CA PRO A 263 13.55 -30.94 3.80
C PRO A 263 13.74 -29.68 4.64
N LYS A 264 13.06 -29.61 5.80
CA LYS A 264 13.24 -28.53 6.75
C LYS A 264 14.72 -28.46 7.10
N ARG A 265 15.40 -27.39 6.71
CA ARG A 265 16.76 -27.11 7.18
C ARG A 265 16.69 -27.10 8.71
N GLN A 266 17.19 -28.15 9.33
CA GLN A 266 17.40 -28.17 10.78
C GLN A 266 18.35 -27.01 11.08
N ALA A 267 17.88 -26.06 11.87
CA ALA A 267 18.74 -25.01 12.42
C ALA A 267 19.86 -25.71 13.19
N ARG A 268 21.08 -25.69 12.64
CA ARG A 268 22.27 -26.10 13.40
C ARG A 268 22.32 -25.20 14.62
N ARG A 269 21.98 -25.74 15.78
CA ARG A 269 22.35 -25.17 17.06
C ARG A 269 23.88 -25.09 17.07
N ALA A 270 24.42 -23.90 16.97
CA ALA A 270 25.80 -23.62 17.22
C ALA A 270 26.02 -23.74 18.76
N THR A 271 26.32 -24.94 19.20
CA THR A 271 26.93 -25.17 20.50
C THR A 271 28.43 -25.04 20.27
N THR A 272 29.01 -23.90 20.60
CA THR A 272 30.42 -23.79 20.85
C THR A 272 30.63 -22.74 21.96
N HIS A 273 30.40 -23.19 23.17
CA HIS A 273 31.10 -22.60 24.31
C HIS A 273 32.48 -23.27 24.35
N GLN A 274 33.54 -22.60 23.90
CA GLN A 274 34.89 -22.89 24.29
C GLN A 274 35.21 -22.00 25.48
N PRO A 275 35.67 -22.56 26.61
CA PRO A 275 36.16 -21.76 27.74
C PRO A 275 37.52 -21.15 27.39
N ILE A 276 37.63 -19.86 27.63
CA ILE A 276 38.88 -19.10 27.53
C ILE A 276 39.85 -19.61 28.62
N PRO A 277 41.11 -20.01 28.33
CA PRO A 277 42.04 -20.38 29.33
C PRO A 277 42.52 -19.14 30.13
N ASN A 278 42.41 -19.24 31.43
CA ASN A 278 42.83 -18.24 32.42
C ASN A 278 44.36 -18.30 32.56
N THR A 279 45.11 -17.40 31.95
CA THR A 279 46.51 -17.21 32.22
C THR A 279 46.70 -16.13 33.27
N SER A 280 46.71 -16.54 34.55
CA SER A 280 47.23 -15.71 35.63
C SER A 280 48.75 -15.81 35.65
N THR A 281 49.46 -14.85 35.16
CA THR A 281 50.88 -14.64 35.42
C THR A 281 51.03 -13.81 36.69
N ARG A 282 51.42 -14.49 37.74
CA ARG A 282 51.88 -13.92 39.01
C ARG A 282 53.26 -13.29 38.76
N ALA A 283 53.37 -11.99 38.90
CA ALA A 283 54.68 -11.33 38.99
C ALA A 283 55.14 -11.35 40.44
N ASP A 284 56.19 -12.08 40.67
CA ASP A 284 56.95 -12.09 41.91
C ASP A 284 57.77 -10.80 42.00
N LYS A 285 57.65 -10.08 43.13
CA LYS A 285 58.55 -9.00 43.52
C LYS A 285 59.46 -9.56 44.55
N SER A 286 60.72 -9.61 44.27
CA SER A 286 61.81 -9.58 45.29
C SER A 286 63.08 -8.99 44.65
N GLY A 287 63.61 -7.97 45.29
CA GLY A 287 64.85 -7.34 44.97
C GLY A 287 64.76 -5.85 44.97
#